data_1c0d4795f9530dde55e50f55c37009eb
#
_entry.id   1c0d4795f9530dde55e50f55c37009eb
#
_cell.length_a   1.000
_cell.length_b   1.000
_cell.length_c   1.000
_cell.angle_alpha   90.00
_cell.angle_beta   90.00
_cell.angle_gamma   90.00
#
_symmetry.space_group_name_H-M   'P 1'
#
loop_
_entity.id
_entity.type
_entity.pdbx_description
1 polymer ?
#
loop_
_entity_poly.entity_id
_entity_poly.type
_entity_poly.pdbx_seq_one_letter_code
_entity_poly.pdbx_strand_id
1 'polypeptide(L)'
;MGLPWYRVHTVVINDPGRLLAVHLMHTALVAGWAGSMALYELAIFDPSDPVLNPMWRQGMFVMPFMSRLGVTGSWGGWSITGETGVDPGFWSFEGVAAAHIVFSGLLMLAAIWHWTYWDLEIWQDPRTGEPALDLPKIFGIHLLLAGLGCFGFGAFHLTGVFGPGMWISDPYALTGHLEAVQPSWGPEGFNPFNPGGIVAHHIAAGIVGIIAGIFHITTRPPERLYKALRMGNIETVLASAIAAVFFAAFIVAGRRWYGAAATPVEGCGPTR
;
A
#
# COMPACT_ATOMS: atom_id res chain seq x y z
N MET A 1 -5.90 -39.94 4.39
CA MET A 1 -6.08 -38.80 5.31
C MET A 1 -5.50 -37.55 4.71
N GLY A 2 -6.10 -36.37 4.97
CA GLY A 2 -5.63 -35.10 4.45
C GLY A 2 -4.36 -34.61 5.14
N LEU A 3 -3.87 -33.45 4.70
CA LEU A 3 -2.72 -32.79 5.31
C LEU A 3 -3.09 -32.26 6.72
N PRO A 4 -2.14 -32.25 7.67
CA PRO A 4 -2.34 -31.55 8.94
C PRO A 4 -2.54 -30.06 8.68
N TRP A 5 -3.26 -29.37 9.58
CA TRP A 5 -3.66 -27.96 9.38
C TRP A 5 -2.48 -27.01 9.08
N TYR A 6 -1.31 -27.28 9.62
CA TYR A 6 -0.11 -26.46 9.43
C TYR A 6 0.61 -26.71 8.10
N ARG A 7 0.09 -27.60 7.24
CA ARG A 7 0.65 -27.93 5.90
C ARG A 7 -0.34 -27.72 4.77
N VAL A 8 -1.56 -27.24 5.03
CA VAL A 8 -2.59 -27.18 4.00
C VAL A 8 -2.24 -26.22 2.86
N HIS A 9 -1.49 -25.15 3.12
CA HIS A 9 -1.08 -24.19 2.08
C HIS A 9 0.03 -24.72 1.17
N THR A 10 0.64 -25.85 1.48
CA THR A 10 1.68 -26.45 0.62
C THR A 10 1.15 -26.89 -0.73
N VAL A 11 -0.16 -27.05 -0.89
CA VAL A 11 -0.79 -27.45 -2.16
C VAL A 11 -0.57 -26.43 -3.28
N VAL A 12 -0.21 -25.20 -2.98
CA VAL A 12 0.04 -24.15 -3.98
C VAL A 12 1.52 -23.92 -4.30
N ILE A 13 2.45 -24.63 -3.65
CA ILE A 13 3.88 -24.39 -3.80
C ILE A 13 4.36 -24.62 -5.24
N ASN A 14 3.94 -25.71 -5.88
CA ASN A 14 4.28 -26.04 -7.26
C ASN A 14 3.09 -25.85 -8.20
N ASP A 15 2.22 -24.92 -7.90
CA ASP A 15 1.02 -24.64 -8.65
C ASP A 15 0.87 -23.11 -8.80
N PRO A 16 1.53 -22.50 -9.82
CA PRO A 16 1.50 -21.06 -10.02
C PRO A 16 0.08 -20.48 -10.15
N GLY A 17 -0.81 -21.20 -10.83
CA GLY A 17 -2.20 -20.79 -11.01
C GLY A 17 -2.94 -20.65 -9.69
N ARG A 18 -2.84 -21.65 -8.84
CA ARG A 18 -3.48 -21.64 -7.52
C ARG A 18 -2.78 -20.73 -6.55
N LEU A 19 -1.46 -20.57 -6.66
CA LEU A 19 -0.73 -19.56 -5.89
C LEU A 19 -1.23 -18.16 -6.21
N LEU A 20 -1.39 -17.83 -7.49
CA LEU A 20 -2.00 -16.57 -7.92
C LEU A 20 -3.42 -16.43 -7.37
N ALA A 21 -4.21 -17.48 -7.40
CA ALA A 21 -5.60 -17.46 -6.91
C ALA A 21 -5.67 -17.11 -5.42
N VAL A 22 -4.83 -17.70 -4.58
CA VAL A 22 -4.84 -17.42 -3.14
C VAL A 22 -4.31 -16.00 -2.84
N HIS A 23 -3.35 -15.51 -3.63
CA HIS A 23 -2.88 -14.13 -3.51
C HIS A 23 -3.96 -13.12 -3.93
N LEU A 24 -4.71 -13.40 -4.99
CA LEU A 24 -5.86 -12.58 -5.38
C LEU A 24 -6.95 -12.59 -4.31
N MET A 25 -7.22 -13.74 -3.71
CA MET A 25 -8.21 -13.83 -2.62
C MET A 25 -7.76 -13.03 -1.40
N HIS A 26 -6.49 -13.12 -1.01
CA HIS A 26 -5.95 -12.31 0.09
C HIS A 26 -6.09 -10.82 -0.19
N THR A 27 -5.72 -10.38 -1.39
CA THR A 27 -5.86 -8.98 -1.81
C THR A 27 -7.33 -8.54 -1.81
N ALA A 28 -8.24 -9.42 -2.25
CA ALA A 28 -9.68 -9.18 -2.21
C ALA A 28 -10.19 -8.97 -0.78
N LEU A 29 -9.75 -9.81 0.16
CA LEU A 29 -10.15 -9.69 1.57
C LEU A 29 -9.62 -8.41 2.20
N VAL A 30 -8.36 -8.03 1.89
CA VAL A 30 -7.76 -6.78 2.38
C VAL A 30 -8.51 -5.57 1.84
N ALA A 31 -8.79 -5.54 0.54
CA ALA A 31 -9.57 -4.46 -0.08
C ALA A 31 -10.99 -4.38 0.48
N GLY A 32 -11.62 -5.54 0.70
CA GLY A 32 -12.95 -5.61 1.30
C GLY A 32 -12.99 -5.10 2.73
N TRP A 33 -11.96 -5.40 3.51
CA TRP A 33 -11.81 -4.83 4.84
C TRP A 33 -11.68 -3.30 4.78
N ALA A 34 -10.83 -2.79 3.90
CA ALA A 34 -10.62 -1.34 3.76
C ALA A 34 -11.93 -0.61 3.44
N GLY A 35 -12.70 -1.11 2.48
CA GLY A 35 -13.98 -0.54 2.12
C GLY A 35 -15.03 -0.64 3.24
N SER A 36 -15.13 -1.79 3.88
CA SER A 36 -16.09 -2.02 4.97
C SER A 36 -15.72 -1.20 6.20
N MET A 37 -14.44 -1.08 6.53
CA MET A 37 -13.98 -0.28 7.66
C MET A 37 -14.23 1.21 7.42
N ALA A 38 -14.01 1.68 6.20
CA ALA A 38 -14.33 3.06 5.83
C ALA A 38 -15.84 3.34 5.99
N LEU A 39 -16.71 2.44 5.54
CA LEU A 39 -18.16 2.59 5.72
C LEU A 39 -18.56 2.56 7.19
N TYR A 40 -17.97 1.67 7.98
CA TYR A 40 -18.22 1.63 9.41
C TYR A 40 -17.85 2.95 10.10
N GLU A 41 -16.66 3.48 9.80
CA GLU A 41 -16.22 4.74 10.38
C GLU A 41 -17.10 5.91 9.95
N LEU A 42 -17.52 5.96 8.69
CA LEU A 42 -18.45 7.00 8.21
C LEU A 42 -19.81 6.94 8.89
N ALA A 43 -20.27 5.74 9.26
CA ALA A 43 -21.52 5.57 9.94
C ALA A 43 -21.51 6.08 11.38
N ILE A 44 -20.36 6.08 12.05
CA ILE A 44 -20.22 6.49 13.45
C ILE A 44 -19.53 7.85 13.62
N PHE A 45 -19.00 8.43 12.55
CA PHE A 45 -18.27 9.70 12.58
C PHE A 45 -19.24 10.88 12.75
N ASP A 46 -18.92 11.79 13.67
CA ASP A 46 -19.62 13.05 13.86
C ASP A 46 -18.81 14.21 13.25
N PRO A 47 -19.25 14.77 12.11
CA PRO A 47 -18.54 15.86 11.45
C PRO A 47 -18.85 17.24 12.00
N SER A 48 -19.70 17.37 13.02
CA SER A 48 -20.30 18.65 13.44
C SER A 48 -19.32 19.62 14.10
N ASP A 49 -18.25 19.12 14.71
CA ASP A 49 -17.25 19.95 15.38
C ASP A 49 -15.83 19.48 15.06
N PRO A 50 -15.25 19.93 13.93
CA PRO A 50 -13.92 19.50 13.53
C PRO A 50 -12.79 20.08 14.39
N VAL A 51 -13.05 21.07 15.23
CA VAL A 51 -12.03 21.71 16.09
C VAL A 51 -11.91 20.95 17.41
N LEU A 52 -13.03 20.76 18.13
CA LEU A 52 -13.02 20.13 19.46
C LEU A 52 -13.20 18.62 19.40
N ASN A 53 -13.78 18.08 18.32
CA ASN A 53 -14.01 16.66 18.13
C ASN A 53 -13.57 16.19 16.75
N PRO A 54 -12.27 16.30 16.42
CA PRO A 54 -11.73 15.84 15.15
C PRO A 54 -11.71 14.32 15.06
N MET A 55 -11.44 13.78 13.87
CA MET A 55 -11.47 12.33 13.64
C MET A 55 -10.53 11.54 14.56
N TRP A 56 -9.37 12.11 14.95
CA TRP A 56 -8.43 11.41 15.83
C TRP A 56 -8.95 11.31 17.27
N ARG A 57 -9.82 12.21 17.72
CA ARG A 57 -10.50 12.09 19.01
C ARG A 57 -11.65 11.08 18.99
N GLN A 58 -12.24 10.87 17.82
CA GLN A 58 -13.33 9.91 17.65
C GLN A 58 -12.83 8.49 17.41
N GLY A 59 -11.52 8.27 17.39
CA GLY A 59 -10.95 6.93 17.23
C GLY A 59 -10.97 6.41 15.79
N MET A 60 -11.11 7.27 14.78
CA MET A 60 -11.07 6.86 13.38
C MET A 60 -9.69 6.35 13.00
N PHE A 61 -9.65 5.23 12.31
CA PHE A 61 -8.40 4.60 11.89
C PHE A 61 -8.12 4.79 10.41
N VAL A 62 -9.10 4.56 9.54
CA VAL A 62 -8.89 4.63 8.08
C VAL A 62 -9.17 6.01 7.50
N MET A 63 -10.02 6.83 8.12
CA MET A 63 -10.30 8.18 7.66
C MET A 63 -9.04 9.06 7.56
N PRO A 64 -8.13 9.06 8.53
CA PRO A 64 -6.89 9.82 8.42
C PRO A 64 -6.04 9.43 7.21
N PHE A 65 -6.03 8.17 6.82
CA PHE A 65 -5.29 7.70 5.65
C PHE A 65 -5.88 8.21 4.34
N MET A 66 -7.20 8.33 4.27
CA MET A 66 -7.87 8.95 3.11
C MET A 66 -7.62 10.45 3.06
N SER A 67 -7.74 11.14 4.18
CA SER A 67 -7.51 12.58 4.28
C SER A 67 -6.07 12.95 3.94
N ARG A 68 -5.11 12.13 4.38
CA ARG A 68 -3.69 12.32 4.10
C ARG A 68 -3.41 12.44 2.61
N LEU A 69 -4.12 11.69 1.78
CA LEU A 69 -3.91 11.66 0.33
C LEU A 69 -4.92 12.48 -0.47
N GLY A 70 -5.75 13.30 0.18
CA GLY A 70 -6.56 14.29 -0.52
C GLY A 70 -8.06 14.13 -0.39
N VAL A 71 -8.56 13.11 0.27
CA VAL A 71 -10.00 12.92 0.48
C VAL A 71 -10.43 13.68 1.72
N THR A 72 -11.24 14.72 1.54
CA THR A 72 -11.65 15.62 2.63
C THR A 72 -13.16 15.76 2.76
N GLY A 73 -13.93 15.40 1.74
CA GLY A 73 -15.36 15.61 1.68
C GLY A 73 -16.18 14.32 1.63
N SER A 74 -17.42 14.44 2.04
CA SER A 74 -18.41 13.38 2.01
C SER A 74 -19.52 13.69 1.01
N TRP A 75 -20.14 12.67 0.46
CA TRP A 75 -21.38 12.83 -0.31
C TRP A 75 -22.52 13.41 0.53
N GLY A 76 -22.43 13.30 1.86
CA GLY A 76 -23.35 13.96 2.78
C GLY A 76 -23.20 15.47 2.86
N GLY A 77 -22.24 16.06 2.13
CA GLY A 77 -22.08 17.52 2.01
C GLY A 77 -21.19 18.15 3.06
N TRP A 78 -20.62 17.39 3.97
CA TRP A 78 -19.66 17.89 4.96
C TRP A 78 -18.21 17.64 4.54
N SER A 79 -17.28 18.39 5.14
CA SER A 79 -15.85 18.12 5.01
C SER A 79 -15.21 17.99 6.39
N ILE A 80 -14.01 17.40 6.45
CA ILE A 80 -13.26 17.26 7.71
C ILE A 80 -12.74 18.59 8.25
N THR A 81 -12.74 19.66 7.44
CA THR A 81 -12.35 21.01 7.83
C THR A 81 -13.53 21.87 8.27
N GLY A 82 -14.73 21.31 8.29
CA GLY A 82 -15.93 21.96 8.80
C GLY A 82 -16.80 22.65 7.77
N GLU A 83 -16.44 22.59 6.50
CA GLU A 83 -17.26 23.16 5.43
C GLU A 83 -18.53 22.33 5.24
N THR A 84 -19.60 23.00 4.85
CA THR A 84 -20.89 22.40 4.55
C THR A 84 -21.28 22.71 3.10
N GLY A 85 -22.15 21.87 2.52
CA GLY A 85 -22.59 22.05 1.14
C GLY A 85 -21.49 21.78 0.12
N VAL A 86 -20.46 20.98 0.48
CA VAL A 86 -19.39 20.59 -0.44
C VAL A 86 -19.85 19.50 -1.39
N ASP A 87 -19.30 19.51 -2.60
CA ASP A 87 -19.47 18.44 -3.58
C ASP A 87 -18.09 17.86 -3.93
N PRO A 88 -17.68 16.76 -3.28
CA PRO A 88 -16.38 16.17 -3.51
C PRO A 88 -16.29 15.35 -4.81
N GLY A 89 -17.40 15.21 -5.54
CA GLY A 89 -17.48 14.31 -6.68
C GLY A 89 -17.41 12.84 -6.27
N PHE A 90 -16.91 11.99 -7.14
CA PHE A 90 -16.80 10.56 -6.85
C PHE A 90 -15.83 10.28 -5.70
N TRP A 91 -14.71 11.00 -5.66
CA TRP A 91 -13.63 10.73 -4.68
C TRP A 91 -13.90 11.39 -3.31
N SER A 92 -15.06 11.09 -2.78
CA SER A 92 -15.43 11.31 -1.40
C SER A 92 -14.96 10.14 -0.52
N PHE A 93 -15.15 10.25 0.79
CA PHE A 93 -14.91 9.11 1.68
C PHE A 93 -15.72 7.87 1.28
N GLU A 94 -16.98 8.06 0.92
CA GLU A 94 -17.87 6.99 0.47
C GLU A 94 -17.45 6.43 -0.88
N GLY A 95 -16.96 7.28 -1.78
CA GLY A 95 -16.48 6.87 -3.10
C GLY A 95 -15.26 5.97 -3.00
N VAL A 96 -14.33 6.29 -2.11
CA VAL A 96 -13.16 5.45 -1.84
C VAL A 96 -13.58 4.10 -1.27
N ALA A 97 -14.51 4.11 -0.31
CA ALA A 97 -15.06 2.89 0.28
C ALA A 97 -15.72 2.01 -0.79
N ALA A 98 -16.57 2.62 -1.64
CA ALA A 98 -17.25 1.92 -2.73
C ALA A 98 -16.27 1.30 -3.73
N ALA A 99 -15.23 2.04 -4.12
CA ALA A 99 -14.20 1.55 -5.03
C ALA A 99 -13.49 0.32 -4.46
N HIS A 100 -13.15 0.33 -3.17
CA HIS A 100 -12.52 -0.82 -2.52
C HIS A 100 -13.44 -2.04 -2.45
N ILE A 101 -14.73 -1.85 -2.17
CA ILE A 101 -15.70 -2.93 -2.13
C ILE A 101 -15.91 -3.55 -3.51
N VAL A 102 -16.07 -2.74 -4.55
CA VAL A 102 -16.23 -3.22 -5.93
C VAL A 102 -14.98 -3.96 -6.38
N PHE A 103 -13.80 -3.37 -6.13
CA PHE A 103 -12.52 -3.99 -6.49
C PHE A 103 -12.31 -5.32 -5.75
N SER A 104 -12.69 -5.39 -4.47
CA SER A 104 -12.68 -6.63 -3.69
C SER A 104 -13.50 -7.73 -4.35
N GLY A 105 -14.72 -7.42 -4.78
CA GLY A 105 -15.58 -8.38 -5.46
C GLY A 105 -15.01 -8.87 -6.78
N LEU A 106 -14.42 -7.98 -7.58
CA LEU A 106 -13.77 -8.35 -8.84
C LEU A 106 -12.54 -9.24 -8.60
N LEU A 107 -11.75 -8.96 -7.57
CA LEU A 107 -10.61 -9.78 -7.19
C LEU A 107 -11.04 -11.17 -6.70
N MET A 108 -12.15 -11.28 -5.97
CA MET A 108 -12.71 -12.58 -5.57
C MET A 108 -13.10 -13.41 -6.79
N LEU A 109 -13.76 -12.79 -7.77
CA LEU A 109 -14.10 -13.48 -9.02
C LEU A 109 -12.84 -13.93 -9.76
N ALA A 110 -11.83 -13.08 -9.85
CA ALA A 110 -10.56 -13.44 -10.45
C ALA A 110 -9.87 -14.59 -9.71
N ALA A 111 -9.91 -14.60 -8.37
CA ALA A 111 -9.36 -15.68 -7.55
C ALA A 111 -10.05 -17.01 -7.82
N ILE A 112 -11.37 -17.02 -7.92
CA ILE A 112 -12.16 -18.21 -8.21
C ILE A 112 -11.81 -18.75 -9.61
N TRP A 113 -11.67 -17.86 -10.59
CA TRP A 113 -11.30 -18.24 -11.94
C TRP A 113 -9.90 -18.90 -11.99
N HIS A 114 -8.89 -18.26 -11.37
CA HIS A 114 -7.52 -18.77 -11.35
C HIS A 114 -7.36 -20.04 -10.52
N TRP A 115 -8.21 -20.25 -9.51
CA TRP A 115 -8.24 -21.52 -8.79
C TRP A 115 -8.78 -22.64 -9.65
N THR A 116 -9.85 -22.39 -10.38
CA THR A 116 -10.51 -23.39 -11.22
C THR A 116 -9.69 -23.71 -12.47
N TYR A 117 -9.16 -22.69 -13.14
CA TYR A 117 -8.35 -22.81 -14.35
C TYR A 117 -6.86 -22.63 -14.03
N TRP A 118 -6.35 -23.47 -13.15
CA TRP A 118 -4.99 -23.38 -12.65
C TRP A 118 -3.93 -23.81 -13.67
N ASP A 119 -4.25 -24.76 -14.57
CA ASP A 119 -3.30 -25.41 -15.48
C ASP A 119 -3.13 -24.61 -16.77
N LEU A 120 -2.48 -23.45 -16.67
CA LEU A 120 -2.21 -22.60 -17.83
C LEU A 120 -0.81 -22.87 -18.38
N GLU A 121 -0.72 -22.93 -19.71
CA GLU A 121 0.53 -23.20 -20.42
C GLU A 121 1.63 -22.15 -20.14
N ILE A 122 1.24 -20.91 -19.89
CA ILE A 122 2.19 -19.81 -19.60
C ILE A 122 3.09 -20.12 -18.40
N TRP A 123 2.62 -20.96 -17.47
CA TRP A 123 3.38 -21.32 -16.26
C TRP A 123 4.10 -22.65 -16.38
N GLN A 124 4.16 -23.23 -17.56
CA GLN A 124 4.85 -24.48 -17.81
C GLN A 124 6.18 -24.24 -18.54
N ASP A 125 7.22 -24.97 -18.10
CA ASP A 125 8.48 -25.01 -18.85
C ASP A 125 8.27 -25.79 -20.15
N PRO A 126 8.51 -25.17 -21.33
CA PRO A 126 8.28 -25.85 -22.62
C PRO A 126 9.14 -27.11 -22.80
N ARG A 127 10.26 -27.23 -22.11
CA ARG A 127 11.17 -28.37 -22.23
C ARG A 127 10.74 -29.57 -21.42
N THR A 128 10.14 -29.36 -20.26
CA THR A 128 9.78 -30.41 -19.32
C THR A 128 8.28 -30.60 -19.15
N GLY A 129 7.46 -29.59 -19.51
CA GLY A 129 6.02 -29.58 -19.25
C GLY A 129 5.67 -29.37 -17.78
N GLU A 130 6.65 -29.21 -16.91
CA GLU A 130 6.44 -28.99 -15.48
C GLU A 130 6.19 -27.51 -15.16
N PRO A 131 5.42 -27.21 -14.12
CA PRO A 131 5.22 -25.84 -13.69
C PRO A 131 6.56 -25.19 -13.29
N ALA A 132 6.79 -23.98 -13.78
CA ALA A 132 8.02 -23.23 -13.51
C ALA A 132 7.76 -21.73 -13.49
N LEU A 133 8.40 -21.03 -12.56
CA LEU A 133 8.41 -19.57 -12.47
C LEU A 133 9.87 -19.10 -12.43
N ASP A 134 10.23 -18.18 -13.30
CA ASP A 134 11.52 -17.50 -13.26
C ASP A 134 11.47 -16.38 -12.21
N LEU A 135 11.67 -16.74 -10.95
CA LEU A 135 11.50 -15.84 -9.82
C LEU A 135 12.43 -14.61 -9.87
N PRO A 136 13.71 -14.71 -10.26
CA PRO A 136 14.55 -13.53 -10.39
C PRO A 136 14.02 -12.51 -11.40
N LYS A 137 13.52 -12.97 -12.54
CA LYS A 137 12.96 -12.08 -13.57
C LYS A 137 11.61 -11.49 -13.13
N ILE A 138 10.77 -12.28 -12.50
CA ILE A 138 9.49 -11.82 -11.95
C ILE A 138 9.72 -10.73 -10.89
N PHE A 139 10.72 -10.91 -10.03
CA PHE A 139 11.13 -9.88 -9.08
C PHE A 139 11.49 -8.57 -9.80
N GLY A 140 12.29 -8.65 -10.87
CA GLY A 140 12.66 -7.46 -11.65
C GLY A 140 11.46 -6.75 -12.27
N ILE A 141 10.49 -7.50 -12.81
CA ILE A 141 9.26 -6.95 -13.38
C ILE A 141 8.45 -6.21 -12.31
N HIS A 142 8.25 -6.84 -11.16
CA HIS A 142 7.48 -6.26 -10.07
C HIS A 142 8.20 -5.05 -9.44
N LEU A 143 9.52 -5.10 -9.33
CA LEU A 143 10.32 -3.97 -8.83
C LEU A 143 10.25 -2.76 -9.78
N LEU A 144 10.28 -3.00 -11.09
CA LEU A 144 10.09 -1.92 -12.08
C LEU A 144 8.72 -1.27 -11.93
N LEU A 145 7.65 -2.06 -11.83
CA LEU A 145 6.30 -1.55 -11.62
C LEU A 145 6.17 -0.77 -10.31
N ALA A 146 6.75 -1.28 -9.23
CA ALA A 146 6.78 -0.60 -7.93
C ALA A 146 7.54 0.72 -8.02
N GLY A 147 8.67 0.74 -8.73
CA GLY A 147 9.46 1.95 -8.95
C GLY A 147 8.71 3.01 -9.75
N LEU A 148 8.01 2.61 -10.81
CA LEU A 148 7.17 3.52 -11.60
C LEU A 148 6.05 4.11 -10.76
N GLY A 149 5.35 3.29 -9.98
CA GLY A 149 4.30 3.75 -9.08
C GLY A 149 4.82 4.69 -7.99
N CYS A 150 5.94 4.36 -7.38
CA CYS A 150 6.60 5.18 -6.36
C CYS A 150 7.00 6.55 -6.92
N PHE A 151 7.64 6.57 -8.07
CA PHE A 151 8.03 7.80 -8.77
C PHE A 151 6.81 8.65 -9.12
N GLY A 152 5.80 8.05 -9.75
CA GLY A 152 4.60 8.76 -10.17
C GLY A 152 3.83 9.36 -8.99
N PHE A 153 3.73 8.63 -7.89
CA PHE A 153 3.13 9.14 -6.67
C PHE A 153 3.86 10.38 -6.15
N GLY A 154 5.18 10.31 -6.02
CA GLY A 154 5.98 11.44 -5.54
C GLY A 154 5.98 12.61 -6.51
N ALA A 155 6.21 12.36 -7.80
CA ALA A 155 6.37 13.41 -8.80
C ALA A 155 5.06 14.09 -9.23
N PHE A 156 3.93 13.38 -9.14
CA PHE A 156 2.65 13.89 -9.63
C PHE A 156 1.62 14.12 -8.53
N HIS A 157 1.33 13.10 -7.71
CA HIS A 157 0.30 13.20 -6.68
C HIS A 157 0.70 14.17 -5.57
N LEU A 158 1.90 14.00 -5.01
CA LEU A 158 2.35 14.79 -3.86
C LEU A 158 2.78 16.21 -4.23
N THR A 159 3.40 16.39 -5.39
CA THR A 159 3.83 17.73 -5.85
C THR A 159 2.69 18.60 -6.33
N GLY A 160 1.53 18.02 -6.57
CA GLY A 160 0.40 18.76 -7.12
C GLY A 160 0.47 19.03 -8.62
N VAL A 161 1.48 18.51 -9.32
CA VAL A 161 1.57 18.64 -10.80
C VAL A 161 0.40 17.93 -11.45
N PHE A 162 0.05 16.75 -10.95
CA PHE A 162 -1.14 16.01 -11.38
C PHE A 162 -1.69 15.23 -10.19
N GLY A 163 -2.23 15.94 -9.22
CA GLY A 163 -2.78 15.35 -8.00
C GLY A 163 -3.04 16.42 -6.93
N PRO A 164 -3.64 16.04 -5.81
CA PRO A 164 -4.09 16.99 -4.79
C PRO A 164 -2.98 17.47 -3.84
N GLY A 165 -1.79 16.91 -3.89
CA GLY A 165 -0.79 17.11 -2.86
C GLY A 165 -0.99 16.14 -1.69
N MET A 166 -0.74 16.60 -0.48
CA MET A 166 -1.00 15.84 0.73
C MET A 166 -1.50 16.73 1.85
N TRP A 167 -2.03 16.12 2.89
CA TRP A 167 -2.50 16.82 4.08
C TRP A 167 -1.30 17.33 4.90
N ILE A 168 -1.29 18.62 5.17
CA ILE A 168 -0.28 19.32 5.99
C ILE A 168 -0.98 19.92 7.19
N SER A 169 -0.41 19.73 8.37
CA SER A 169 -0.92 20.30 9.61
C SER A 169 0.21 20.84 10.47
N ASP A 170 -0.16 21.58 11.52
CA ASP A 170 0.74 21.94 12.60
C ASP A 170 1.15 20.68 13.41
N PRO A 171 2.23 20.75 14.23
CA PRO A 171 2.68 19.57 15.00
C PRO A 171 1.63 18.98 15.96
N TYR A 172 0.62 19.77 16.34
CA TYR A 172 -0.45 19.34 17.24
C TYR A 172 -1.73 18.90 16.51
N ALA A 173 -1.71 18.89 15.19
CA ALA A 173 -2.87 18.54 14.35
C ALA A 173 -4.12 19.40 14.59
N LEU A 174 -3.94 20.64 14.99
CA LEU A 174 -5.03 21.59 15.26
C LEU A 174 -5.53 22.27 13.99
N THR A 175 -4.61 22.52 13.04
CA THR A 175 -4.91 23.11 11.74
C THR A 175 -4.40 22.20 10.65
N GLY A 176 -5.20 22.00 9.61
CA GLY A 176 -4.77 21.15 8.51
C GLY A 176 -5.46 21.53 7.22
N HIS A 177 -4.78 21.31 6.12
CA HIS A 177 -5.29 21.54 4.77
C HIS A 177 -4.51 20.71 3.76
N LEU A 178 -5.05 20.60 2.57
CA LEU A 178 -4.34 19.98 1.46
C LEU A 178 -3.39 21.00 0.83
N GLU A 179 -2.17 20.57 0.57
CA GLU A 179 -1.16 21.40 -0.04
C GLU A 179 -0.29 20.60 -1.00
N ALA A 180 0.07 21.21 -2.12
CA ALA A 180 1.10 20.69 -2.99
C ALA A 180 2.46 20.79 -2.26
N VAL A 181 3.19 19.70 -2.21
CA VAL A 181 4.45 19.61 -1.46
C VAL A 181 5.61 19.47 -2.43
N GLN A 182 6.59 20.36 -2.31
CA GLN A 182 7.80 20.28 -3.10
C GLN A 182 8.82 19.35 -2.44
N PRO A 183 9.65 18.64 -3.23
CA PRO A 183 10.67 17.77 -2.67
C PRO A 183 11.76 18.57 -1.94
N SER A 184 12.18 18.06 -0.79
CA SER A 184 13.29 18.61 -0.01
C SER A 184 14.53 17.76 -0.28
N TRP A 185 15.41 18.25 -1.12
CA TRP A 185 16.57 17.50 -1.60
C TRP A 185 17.80 17.58 -0.68
N GLY A 186 17.79 18.48 0.30
CA GLY A 186 18.87 18.61 1.26
C GLY A 186 18.73 17.67 2.46
N PRO A 187 19.62 17.82 3.47
CA PRO A 187 19.57 17.02 4.70
C PRO A 187 18.27 17.15 5.47
N GLU A 188 17.57 18.27 5.33
CA GLU A 188 16.26 18.53 5.93
C GLU A 188 15.18 17.54 5.45
N GLY A 189 15.39 16.93 4.28
CA GLY A 189 14.49 15.89 3.75
C GLY A 189 14.43 14.64 4.62
N PHE A 190 15.46 14.39 5.42
CA PHE A 190 15.48 13.26 6.36
C PHE A 190 14.84 13.58 7.72
N ASN A 191 14.45 14.83 7.93
CA ASN A 191 13.66 15.18 9.11
C ASN A 191 12.24 14.58 8.96
N PRO A 192 11.80 13.69 9.86
CA PRO A 192 10.49 13.05 9.75
C PRO A 192 9.31 14.02 9.85
N PHE A 193 9.52 15.23 10.35
CA PHE A 193 8.50 16.27 10.43
C PHE A 193 8.47 17.21 9.22
N ASN A 194 9.36 17.00 8.26
CA ASN A 194 9.38 17.75 7.00
C ASN A 194 8.64 16.96 5.92
N PRO A 195 7.47 17.42 5.45
CA PRO A 195 6.69 16.68 4.44
C PRO A 195 7.41 16.59 3.08
N GLY A 196 8.29 17.54 2.75
CA GLY A 196 9.08 17.50 1.51
C GLY A 196 10.02 16.30 1.43
N GLY A 197 10.40 15.72 2.57
CA GLY A 197 11.18 14.50 2.62
C GLY A 197 10.44 13.29 2.06
N ILE A 198 9.12 13.22 2.29
CA ILE A 198 8.28 12.16 1.74
C ILE A 198 8.27 12.23 0.21
N VAL A 199 8.14 13.42 -0.34
CA VAL A 199 8.14 13.66 -1.79
C VAL A 199 9.49 13.28 -2.39
N ALA A 200 10.58 13.77 -1.82
CA ALA A 200 11.93 13.47 -2.27
C ALA A 200 12.23 11.97 -2.22
N HIS A 201 11.79 11.29 -1.15
CA HIS A 201 11.93 9.85 -1.03
C HIS A 201 11.24 9.11 -2.17
N HIS A 202 9.98 9.42 -2.44
CA HIS A 202 9.22 8.70 -3.47
C HIS A 202 9.76 8.96 -4.87
N ILE A 203 10.27 10.15 -5.15
CA ILE A 203 10.91 10.45 -6.43
C ILE A 203 12.24 9.70 -6.56
N ALA A 204 13.13 9.82 -5.57
CA ALA A 204 14.47 9.21 -5.63
C ALA A 204 14.40 7.69 -5.54
N ALA A 205 13.65 7.15 -4.58
CA ALA A 205 13.48 5.71 -4.42
C ALA A 205 12.74 5.09 -5.62
N GLY A 206 11.80 5.84 -6.21
CA GLY A 206 11.13 5.43 -7.44
C GLY A 206 12.10 5.27 -8.61
N ILE A 207 12.99 6.24 -8.82
CA ILE A 207 14.03 6.17 -9.86
C ILE A 207 14.95 4.98 -9.61
N VAL A 208 15.42 4.80 -8.38
CA VAL A 208 16.27 3.66 -8.01
C VAL A 208 15.52 2.35 -8.23
N GLY A 209 14.24 2.28 -7.89
CA GLY A 209 13.40 1.10 -8.14
C GLY A 209 13.27 0.76 -9.62
N ILE A 210 13.14 1.76 -10.50
CA ILE A 210 13.09 1.58 -11.95
C ILE A 210 14.42 1.00 -12.45
N ILE A 211 15.55 1.60 -12.06
CA ILE A 211 16.88 1.16 -12.47
C ILE A 211 17.15 -0.26 -11.93
N ALA A 212 16.85 -0.51 -10.67
CA ALA A 212 17.02 -1.82 -10.07
C ALA A 212 16.12 -2.89 -10.72
N GLY A 213 14.90 -2.52 -11.09
CA GLY A 213 14.00 -3.40 -11.83
C GLY A 213 14.55 -3.78 -13.19
N ILE A 214 15.09 -2.82 -13.95
CA ILE A 214 15.74 -3.07 -15.23
C ILE A 214 16.93 -4.02 -15.03
N PHE A 215 17.74 -3.79 -14.00
CA PHE A 215 18.86 -4.66 -13.67
C PHE A 215 18.42 -6.10 -13.43
N HIS A 216 17.42 -6.32 -12.61
CA HIS A 216 16.93 -7.66 -12.27
C HIS A 216 16.19 -8.35 -13.43
N ILE A 217 15.67 -7.58 -14.39
CA ILE A 217 15.09 -8.15 -15.62
C ILE A 217 16.19 -8.62 -16.57
N THR A 218 17.28 -7.83 -16.69
CA THR A 218 18.28 -8.03 -17.73
C THR A 218 19.50 -8.86 -17.30
N THR A 219 19.76 -8.96 -16.00
CA THR A 219 20.91 -9.67 -15.44
C THR A 219 20.45 -10.88 -14.64
N ARG A 220 21.12 -12.03 -14.90
CA ARG A 220 20.85 -13.25 -14.13
C ARG A 220 21.66 -13.26 -12.85
N PRO A 221 21.12 -13.80 -11.76
CA PRO A 221 21.89 -13.97 -10.52
C PRO A 221 23.08 -14.92 -10.77
N PRO A 222 24.24 -14.71 -10.11
CA PRO A 222 25.33 -15.64 -10.15
C PRO A 222 24.89 -17.03 -9.67
N GLU A 223 25.33 -18.07 -10.39
CA GLU A 223 24.93 -19.46 -10.07
C GLU A 223 25.24 -19.83 -8.61
N ARG A 224 26.38 -19.40 -8.12
CA ARG A 224 26.77 -19.64 -6.72
C ARG A 224 25.76 -19.09 -5.72
N LEU A 225 25.28 -17.87 -5.93
CA LEU A 225 24.29 -17.24 -5.08
C LEU A 225 22.92 -17.88 -5.26
N TYR A 226 22.55 -18.19 -6.50
CA TYR A 226 21.29 -18.85 -6.82
C TYR A 226 21.17 -20.17 -6.05
N LYS A 227 22.21 -20.98 -6.06
CA LYS A 227 22.24 -22.26 -5.35
C LYS A 227 22.30 -22.08 -3.83
N ALA A 228 23.17 -21.18 -3.34
CA ALA A 228 23.35 -20.98 -1.89
C ALA A 228 22.10 -20.47 -1.20
N LEU A 229 21.39 -19.54 -1.82
CA LEU A 229 20.15 -18.93 -1.30
C LEU A 229 18.89 -19.64 -1.77
N ARG A 230 19.02 -20.71 -2.56
CA ARG A 230 17.90 -21.50 -3.08
C ARG A 230 16.84 -20.60 -3.77
N MET A 231 17.30 -19.74 -4.67
CA MET A 231 16.43 -18.77 -5.36
C MET A 231 15.37 -19.39 -6.28
N GLY A 232 15.50 -20.68 -6.57
CA GLY A 232 14.45 -21.44 -7.27
C GLY A 232 13.31 -21.89 -6.36
N ASN A 233 13.47 -21.79 -5.05
CA ASN A 233 12.43 -22.13 -4.08
C ASN A 233 11.69 -20.86 -3.65
N ILE A 234 10.39 -20.79 -3.93
CA ILE A 234 9.59 -19.60 -3.61
C ILE A 234 9.52 -19.30 -2.11
N GLU A 235 9.70 -20.29 -1.24
CA GLU A 235 9.72 -20.04 0.20
C GLU A 235 10.90 -19.19 0.64
N THR A 236 12.03 -19.20 -0.09
CA THR A 236 13.13 -18.27 0.16
C THR A 236 12.69 -16.81 -0.07
N VAL A 237 11.92 -16.57 -1.12
CA VAL A 237 11.36 -15.25 -1.43
C VAL A 237 10.38 -14.83 -0.34
N LEU A 238 9.51 -15.73 0.09
CA LEU A 238 8.58 -15.47 1.19
C LEU A 238 9.33 -15.13 2.49
N ALA A 239 10.36 -15.90 2.83
CA ALA A 239 11.16 -15.65 4.03
C ALA A 239 11.84 -14.28 4.00
N SER A 240 12.43 -13.89 2.87
CA SER A 240 13.07 -12.59 2.71
C SER A 240 12.05 -11.44 2.73
N ALA A 241 10.88 -11.63 2.15
CA ALA A 241 9.79 -10.65 2.20
C ALA A 241 9.30 -10.43 3.64
N ILE A 242 9.13 -11.49 4.42
CA ILE A 242 8.75 -11.42 5.83
C ILE A 242 9.82 -10.66 6.64
N ALA A 243 11.10 -10.91 6.39
CA ALA A 243 12.20 -10.21 7.06
C ALA A 243 12.15 -8.69 6.75
N ALA A 244 11.89 -8.31 5.50
CA ALA A 244 11.77 -6.91 5.09
C ALA A 244 10.57 -6.22 5.76
N VAL A 245 9.41 -6.87 5.79
CA VAL A 245 8.21 -6.32 6.45
C VAL A 245 8.39 -6.24 7.97
N PHE A 246 9.09 -7.18 8.56
CA PHE A 246 9.44 -7.16 9.99
C PHE A 246 10.26 -5.91 10.34
N PHE A 247 11.27 -5.59 9.54
CA PHE A 247 12.03 -4.35 9.70
C PHE A 247 11.15 -3.11 9.53
N ALA A 248 10.32 -3.09 8.49
CA ALA A 248 9.41 -1.97 8.23
C ALA A 248 8.42 -1.74 9.39
N ALA A 249 7.99 -2.80 10.06
CA ALA A 249 7.07 -2.70 11.19
C ALA A 249 7.66 -1.88 12.36
N PHE A 250 8.96 -2.01 12.64
CA PHE A 250 9.62 -1.19 13.66
C PHE A 250 9.67 0.28 13.28
N ILE A 251 9.93 0.58 12.01
CA ILE A 251 9.95 1.97 11.52
C ILE A 251 8.56 2.59 11.63
N VAL A 252 7.53 1.88 11.20
CA VAL A 252 6.14 2.36 11.29
C VAL A 252 5.72 2.56 12.75
N ALA A 253 6.03 1.62 13.63
CA ALA A 253 5.73 1.73 15.05
C ALA A 253 6.44 2.94 15.69
N GLY A 254 7.71 3.16 15.36
CA GLY A 254 8.48 4.30 15.85
C GLY A 254 7.90 5.64 15.39
N ARG A 255 7.54 5.74 14.11
CA ARG A 255 6.92 6.96 13.57
C ARG A 255 5.55 7.23 14.18
N ARG A 256 4.78 6.20 14.48
CA ARG A 256 3.49 6.34 15.14
C ARG A 256 3.65 6.76 16.61
N TRP A 257 4.67 6.27 17.30
CA TRP A 257 4.94 6.61 18.70
C TRP A 257 5.52 8.00 18.86
N TYR A 258 6.52 8.36 18.06
CA TYR A 258 7.21 9.66 18.16
C TYR A 258 6.62 10.75 17.28
N GLY A 259 5.77 10.40 16.33
CA GLY A 259 5.18 11.30 15.34
C GLY A 259 6.03 11.52 14.11
N ALA A 260 5.38 12.02 13.08
CA ALA A 260 5.99 12.47 11.83
C ALA A 260 5.03 13.47 11.16
N ALA A 261 5.44 14.05 10.03
CA ALA A 261 4.62 15.01 9.29
C ALA A 261 3.24 14.44 8.93
N ALA A 262 3.19 13.16 8.54
CA ALA A 262 1.94 12.49 8.17
C ALA A 262 1.18 11.88 9.36
N THR A 263 1.78 11.81 10.55
CA THR A 263 1.20 11.22 11.76
C THR A 263 1.62 12.05 12.98
N PRO A 264 1.15 13.32 13.12
CA PRO A 264 1.49 14.13 14.26
C PRO A 264 0.98 13.52 15.56
N VAL A 265 1.74 13.68 16.63
CA VAL A 265 1.38 13.21 17.97
C VAL A 265 1.68 14.29 18.99
N GLU A 266 1.02 14.23 20.14
CA GLU A 266 1.22 15.13 21.27
C GLU A 266 2.21 14.50 22.25
N GLY A 267 3.46 14.90 22.23
CA GLY A 267 4.52 14.27 23.01
C GLY A 267 4.93 12.91 22.48
N CYS A 268 5.35 11.99 23.36
CA CYS A 268 5.67 10.60 23.01
C CYS A 268 4.43 9.73 23.12
N GLY A 269 4.09 9.06 22.03
CA GLY A 269 2.95 8.16 21.95
C GLY A 269 1.71 8.77 21.33
N PRO A 270 0.71 7.94 21.00
CA PRO A 270 -0.53 8.42 20.42
C PRO A 270 -1.29 9.30 21.40
N THR A 271 -1.93 10.33 20.90
CA THR A 271 -2.86 11.16 21.69
C THR A 271 -4.04 10.32 22.16
N ARG A 272 -4.42 10.45 23.43
CA ARG A 272 -5.54 9.72 24.03
C ARG A 272 -6.82 10.56 24.01
#